data_3f00255ab80fc1fc56c79d267179ef07
#
_entry.id   3f00255ab80fc1fc56c79d267179ef07
#
_cell.length_a   1.000
_cell.length_b   1.000
_cell.length_c   1.000
_cell.angle_alpha   90.00
_cell.angle_beta   90.00
_cell.angle_gamma   90.00
#
_symmetry.space_group_name_H-M   'P 1'
#
loop_
_entity.id
_entity.type
_entity.pdbx_description
1 polymer ?
#
loop_
_entity_poly.entity_id
_entity_poly.type
_entity_poly.pdbx_seq_one_letter_code
_entity_poly.pdbx_strand_id
1 'polypeptide(L)'
;MTAASIRAATLEDAAAIARVHVQAWRETYPGLVPDSVLAGLSVERRVRAWSDMLGAGDAALAIFLAEAQGELIGFGSARVFRDPLLGTDDEVTAIYLLDGYKRMGIGRRLFHRLVGWLHQRGCSSMGLWVLDTNVVARRFYEALGGALGPSKIDARRDATLHEIGYIWRDVGSMAGRLDNAP
;
A
#
# COMPACT_ATOMS: atom_id res chain seq x y z
N MET A 1 -6.75 -20.14 -14.77
CA MET A 1 -6.09 -19.39 -13.68
C MET A 1 -7.18 -18.91 -12.75
N THR A 2 -7.14 -19.32 -11.49
CA THR A 2 -8.13 -18.88 -10.48
C THR A 2 -7.98 -17.37 -10.26
N ALA A 3 -9.08 -16.63 -10.39
CA ALA A 3 -9.06 -15.18 -10.19
C ALA A 3 -8.66 -14.89 -8.72
N ALA A 4 -7.76 -13.94 -8.51
CA ALA A 4 -7.43 -13.49 -7.15
C ALA A 4 -8.69 -12.86 -6.49
N SER A 5 -8.93 -13.14 -5.20
CA SER A 5 -9.95 -12.48 -4.40
C SER A 5 -9.36 -11.34 -3.57
N ILE A 6 -10.19 -10.38 -3.16
CA ILE A 6 -9.77 -9.30 -2.26
C ILE A 6 -10.77 -9.25 -1.09
N ARG A 7 -10.24 -9.31 0.14
CA ARG A 7 -11.03 -9.20 1.37
C ARG A 7 -10.37 -8.27 2.39
N ALA A 8 -11.11 -7.85 3.40
CA ALA A 8 -10.55 -7.16 4.55
C ALA A 8 -9.67 -8.12 5.40
N ALA A 9 -8.64 -7.58 6.02
CA ALA A 9 -7.80 -8.31 6.95
C ALA A 9 -8.51 -8.50 8.31
N THR A 10 -8.14 -9.59 8.98
CA THR A 10 -8.50 -9.90 10.37
C THR A 10 -7.23 -10.05 11.21
N LEU A 11 -7.38 -10.12 12.53
CA LEU A 11 -6.23 -10.34 13.45
C LEU A 11 -5.45 -11.63 13.11
N GLU A 12 -6.14 -12.65 12.65
CA GLU A 12 -5.53 -13.95 12.29
C GLU A 12 -4.58 -13.86 11.10
N ASP A 13 -4.70 -12.82 10.29
CA ASP A 13 -3.89 -12.62 9.09
C ASP A 13 -2.49 -12.04 9.38
N ALA A 14 -2.22 -11.59 10.60
CA ALA A 14 -0.98 -10.88 10.96
C ALA A 14 0.29 -11.61 10.53
N ALA A 15 0.35 -12.93 10.74
CA ALA A 15 1.50 -13.75 10.37
C ALA A 15 1.65 -13.91 8.84
N ALA A 16 0.54 -14.03 8.11
CA ALA A 16 0.55 -14.14 6.65
C ALA A 16 0.97 -12.80 6.02
N ILE A 17 0.42 -11.69 6.50
CA ILE A 17 0.79 -10.34 6.05
C ILE A 17 2.27 -10.09 6.31
N ALA A 18 2.79 -10.46 7.47
CA ALA A 18 4.19 -10.27 7.82
C ALA A 18 5.14 -10.99 6.86
N ARG A 19 4.82 -12.26 6.49
CA ARG A 19 5.60 -13.02 5.51
C ARG A 19 5.59 -12.36 4.14
N VAL A 20 4.41 -12.02 3.63
CA VAL A 20 4.26 -11.34 2.33
C VAL A 20 4.96 -9.98 2.33
N HIS A 21 4.85 -9.22 3.42
CA HIS A 21 5.50 -7.92 3.56
C HIS A 21 7.03 -8.04 3.44
N VAL A 22 7.65 -8.96 4.19
CA VAL A 22 9.11 -9.18 4.14
C VAL A 22 9.53 -9.68 2.76
N GLN A 23 8.80 -10.63 2.18
CA GLN A 23 9.12 -11.16 0.86
C GLN A 23 8.99 -10.09 -0.22
N ALA A 24 7.88 -9.35 -0.27
CA ALA A 24 7.68 -8.29 -1.24
C ALA A 24 8.75 -7.19 -1.14
N TRP A 25 9.24 -6.90 0.06
CA TRP A 25 10.36 -5.98 0.23
C TRP A 25 11.65 -6.52 -0.37
N ARG A 26 11.98 -7.79 -0.12
CA ARG A 26 13.15 -8.45 -0.68
C ARG A 26 13.11 -8.59 -2.20
N GLU A 27 11.92 -8.64 -2.78
CA GLU A 27 11.73 -8.68 -4.24
C GLU A 27 11.76 -7.27 -4.87
N THR A 28 11.22 -6.26 -4.17
CA THR A 28 11.00 -4.93 -4.77
C THR A 28 12.18 -3.98 -4.59
N TYR A 29 12.87 -4.03 -3.45
CA TYR A 29 13.82 -2.98 -3.04
C TYR A 29 15.32 -3.27 -3.20
N PRO A 30 15.80 -4.41 -3.74
CA PRO A 30 17.23 -4.57 -4.07
C PRO A 30 17.70 -3.45 -4.99
N GLY A 31 18.78 -2.78 -4.59
CA GLY A 31 19.33 -1.63 -5.32
C GLY A 31 18.56 -0.30 -5.15
N LEU A 32 17.40 -0.31 -4.50
CA LEU A 32 16.62 0.90 -4.20
C LEU A 32 16.81 1.39 -2.77
N VAL A 33 17.13 0.48 -1.85
CA VAL A 33 17.46 0.79 -0.45
C VAL A 33 18.80 0.12 -0.11
N PRO A 34 19.52 0.61 0.93
CA PRO A 34 20.76 -0.05 1.39
C PRO A 34 20.52 -1.52 1.76
N ASP A 35 21.49 -2.38 1.44
CA ASP A 35 21.42 -3.82 1.74
C ASP A 35 21.23 -4.11 3.23
N SER A 36 21.75 -3.26 4.12
CA SER A 36 21.55 -3.36 5.57
C SER A 36 20.06 -3.26 5.96
N VAL A 37 19.27 -2.47 5.24
CA VAL A 37 17.82 -2.36 5.46
C VAL A 37 17.14 -3.69 5.13
N LEU A 38 17.50 -4.32 4.00
CA LEU A 38 16.93 -5.60 3.58
C LEU A 38 17.40 -6.75 4.48
N ALA A 39 18.67 -6.75 4.87
CA ALA A 39 19.23 -7.72 5.82
C ALA A 39 18.58 -7.63 7.20
N GLY A 40 18.18 -6.43 7.61
CA GLY A 40 17.49 -6.17 8.87
C GLY A 40 16.01 -6.58 8.89
N LEU A 41 15.42 -7.05 7.79
CA LEU A 41 14.02 -7.49 7.78
C LEU A 41 13.81 -8.77 8.59
N SER A 42 12.84 -8.78 9.50
CA SER A 42 12.46 -9.91 10.33
C SER A 42 10.96 -10.15 10.26
N VAL A 43 10.60 -11.38 9.91
CA VAL A 43 9.19 -11.81 9.88
C VAL A 43 8.60 -11.71 11.29
N GLU A 44 9.32 -12.15 12.33
CA GLU A 44 8.86 -12.15 13.72
C GLU A 44 8.54 -10.72 14.22
N ARG A 45 9.40 -9.75 13.89
CA ARG A 45 9.13 -8.35 14.22
C ARG A 45 7.91 -7.81 13.47
N ARG A 46 7.75 -8.20 12.21
CA ARG A 46 6.58 -7.81 11.41
C ARG A 46 5.31 -8.47 11.91
N VAL A 47 5.34 -9.72 12.36
CA VAL A 47 4.19 -10.39 12.99
C VAL A 47 3.71 -9.59 14.20
N ARG A 48 4.61 -9.23 15.11
CA ARG A 48 4.25 -8.41 16.29
C ARG A 48 3.61 -7.10 15.88
N ALA A 49 4.26 -6.35 14.98
CA ALA A 49 3.74 -5.05 14.53
C ALA A 49 2.35 -5.16 13.84
N TRP A 50 2.13 -6.19 13.02
CA TRP A 50 0.84 -6.42 12.39
C TRP A 50 -0.22 -6.90 13.38
N SER A 51 0.15 -7.73 14.37
CA SER A 51 -0.76 -8.17 15.43
C SER A 51 -1.21 -6.99 16.28
N ASP A 52 -0.29 -6.11 16.67
CA ASP A 52 -0.60 -4.91 17.44
C ASP A 52 -1.51 -3.96 16.64
N MET A 53 -1.21 -3.75 15.35
CA MET A 53 -1.97 -2.88 14.48
C MET A 53 -3.40 -3.40 14.23
N LEU A 54 -3.56 -4.68 13.94
CA LEU A 54 -4.87 -5.30 13.71
C LEU A 54 -5.64 -5.45 15.03
N GLY A 55 -4.95 -5.77 16.12
CA GLY A 55 -5.54 -5.92 17.45
C GLY A 55 -6.03 -4.60 18.07
N ALA A 56 -5.46 -3.47 17.65
CA ALA A 56 -5.89 -2.15 18.13
C ALA A 56 -7.32 -1.78 17.69
N GLY A 57 -7.85 -2.42 16.65
CA GLY A 57 -9.21 -2.13 16.16
C GLY A 57 -9.39 -0.69 15.69
N ASP A 58 -8.33 -0.06 15.18
CA ASP A 58 -8.35 1.35 14.75
C ASP A 58 -9.28 1.53 13.54
N ALA A 59 -10.42 2.18 13.77
CA ALA A 59 -11.42 2.48 12.73
C ALA A 59 -10.87 3.43 11.63
N ALA A 60 -9.76 4.12 11.91
CA ALA A 60 -9.08 5.01 10.95
C ALA A 60 -8.12 4.25 10.02
N LEU A 61 -8.01 2.93 10.13
CA LEU A 61 -7.12 2.08 9.34
C LEU A 61 -7.92 1.03 8.57
N ALA A 62 -7.61 0.85 7.29
CA ALA A 62 -8.05 -0.29 6.49
C ALA A 62 -6.87 -1.09 5.98
N ILE A 63 -7.02 -2.41 5.98
CA ILE A 63 -6.08 -3.34 5.37
C ILE A 63 -6.89 -4.32 4.52
N PHE A 64 -6.57 -4.39 3.22
CA PHE A 64 -7.17 -5.35 2.29
C PHE A 64 -6.10 -6.32 1.80
N LEU A 65 -6.49 -7.58 1.70
CA LEU A 65 -5.67 -8.71 1.32
C LEU A 65 -6.03 -9.18 -0.09
N ALA A 66 -5.03 -9.51 -0.87
CA ALA A 66 -5.21 -10.23 -2.14
C ALA A 66 -4.80 -11.69 -1.94
N GLU A 67 -5.69 -12.61 -2.34
CA GLU A 67 -5.49 -14.05 -2.21
C GLU A 67 -5.65 -14.74 -3.57
N ALA A 68 -4.82 -15.74 -3.84
CA ALA A 68 -4.94 -16.61 -4.98
C ALA A 68 -4.65 -18.05 -4.54
N GLN A 69 -5.49 -19.00 -4.95
CA GLN A 69 -5.35 -20.44 -4.62
C GLN A 69 -5.28 -20.71 -3.11
N GLY A 70 -5.94 -19.87 -2.29
CA GLY A 70 -5.91 -19.99 -0.83
C GLY A 70 -4.68 -19.39 -0.14
N GLU A 71 -3.76 -18.81 -0.91
CA GLU A 71 -2.54 -18.17 -0.38
C GLU A 71 -2.64 -16.66 -0.45
N LEU A 72 -2.11 -15.97 0.58
CA LEU A 72 -1.95 -14.53 0.57
C LEU A 72 -0.80 -14.15 -0.37
N ILE A 73 -1.10 -13.32 -1.38
CA ILE A 73 -0.16 -12.91 -2.43
C ILE A 73 0.16 -11.42 -2.42
N GLY A 74 -0.55 -10.65 -1.61
CA GLY A 74 -0.34 -9.22 -1.51
C GLY A 74 -1.33 -8.56 -0.55
N PHE A 75 -1.07 -7.30 -0.24
CA PHE A 75 -1.96 -6.50 0.59
C PHE A 75 -1.84 -5.02 0.26
N GLY A 76 -2.84 -4.25 0.67
CA GLY A 76 -2.79 -2.79 0.67
C GLY A 76 -3.38 -2.23 1.95
N SER A 77 -2.94 -1.05 2.36
CA SER A 77 -3.45 -0.35 3.53
C SER A 77 -3.67 1.14 3.26
N ALA A 78 -4.68 1.70 3.89
CA ALA A 78 -4.98 3.12 3.88
C ALA A 78 -5.35 3.58 5.28
N ARG A 79 -5.13 4.85 5.56
CA ARG A 79 -5.39 5.47 6.84
C ARG A 79 -6.10 6.80 6.67
N VAL A 80 -7.08 7.06 7.52
CA VAL A 80 -7.63 8.40 7.73
C VAL A 80 -6.57 9.21 8.49
N PHE A 81 -5.78 9.97 7.77
CA PHE A 81 -4.66 10.73 8.31
C PHE A 81 -4.27 11.86 7.37
N ARG A 82 -4.42 13.08 7.85
CA ARG A 82 -4.00 14.26 7.11
C ARG A 82 -2.49 14.45 7.18
N ASP A 83 -1.80 14.13 6.08
CA ASP A 83 -0.39 14.45 5.93
C ASP A 83 -0.24 15.94 5.54
N PRO A 84 0.41 16.78 6.39
CA PRO A 84 0.55 18.20 6.13
C PRO A 84 1.43 18.50 4.90
N LEU A 85 2.34 17.61 4.51
CA LEU A 85 3.18 17.77 3.33
C LEU A 85 2.44 17.40 2.05
N LEU A 86 1.67 16.32 2.05
CA LEU A 86 0.83 15.95 0.91
C LEU A 86 -0.33 16.94 0.73
N GLY A 87 -0.81 17.54 1.80
CA GLY A 87 -1.96 18.44 1.79
C GLY A 87 -3.24 17.73 1.36
N THR A 88 -3.37 16.44 1.71
CA THR A 88 -4.51 15.57 1.44
C THR A 88 -5.22 15.20 2.73
N ASP A 89 -6.48 14.77 2.63
CA ASP A 89 -7.27 14.37 3.80
C ASP A 89 -6.79 13.03 4.37
N ASP A 90 -6.40 12.11 3.49
CA ASP A 90 -6.08 10.74 3.84
C ASP A 90 -4.89 10.18 3.05
N GLU A 91 -4.41 9.00 3.45
CA GLU A 91 -3.21 8.38 2.90
C GLU A 91 -3.43 6.89 2.57
N VAL A 92 -2.96 6.48 1.39
CA VAL A 92 -2.66 5.07 1.09
C VAL A 92 -1.25 4.77 1.56
N THR A 93 -1.10 3.93 2.56
CA THR A 93 0.16 3.72 3.28
C THR A 93 1.01 2.59 2.72
N ALA A 94 0.39 1.62 2.04
CA ALA A 94 1.10 0.50 1.42
C ALA A 94 0.27 -0.17 0.32
N ILE A 95 0.94 -0.66 -0.72
CA ILE A 95 0.45 -1.67 -1.65
C ILE A 95 1.63 -2.56 -2.02
N TYR A 96 1.56 -3.82 -1.63
CA TYR A 96 2.57 -4.81 -1.92
C TYR A 96 1.96 -6.05 -2.57
N LEU A 97 2.64 -6.56 -3.59
CA LEU A 97 2.33 -7.81 -4.26
C LEU A 97 3.62 -8.59 -4.47
N LEU A 98 3.57 -9.90 -4.32
CA LEU A 98 4.66 -10.79 -4.71
C LEU A 98 4.87 -10.74 -6.23
N ASP A 99 6.11 -10.86 -6.68
CA ASP A 99 6.54 -10.65 -8.07
C ASP A 99 5.76 -11.50 -9.06
N GLY A 100 5.50 -12.77 -8.72
CA GLY A 100 4.74 -13.68 -9.57
C GLY A 100 3.29 -13.27 -9.85
N TYR A 101 2.77 -12.27 -9.13
CA TYR A 101 1.39 -11.80 -9.24
C TYR A 101 1.28 -10.34 -9.71
N LYS A 102 2.40 -9.70 -9.99
CA LYS A 102 2.43 -8.33 -10.55
C LYS A 102 1.92 -8.32 -12.00
N ARG A 103 1.46 -7.18 -12.47
CA ARG A 103 0.93 -6.93 -13.83
C ARG A 103 -0.30 -7.77 -14.23
N MET A 104 -1.00 -8.35 -13.26
CA MET A 104 -2.25 -9.10 -13.45
C MET A 104 -3.50 -8.30 -13.03
N GLY A 105 -3.37 -6.98 -12.85
CA GLY A 105 -4.48 -6.11 -12.43
C GLY A 105 -4.76 -6.14 -10.92
N ILE A 106 -4.13 -7.03 -10.15
CA ILE A 106 -4.40 -7.22 -8.72
C ILE A 106 -4.09 -5.95 -7.91
N GLY A 107 -2.96 -5.30 -8.19
CA GLY A 107 -2.58 -4.04 -7.53
C GLY A 107 -3.61 -2.93 -7.76
N ARG A 108 -4.16 -2.82 -8.97
CA ARG A 108 -5.25 -1.90 -9.30
C ARG A 108 -6.49 -2.21 -8.46
N ARG A 109 -6.88 -3.46 -8.33
CA ARG A 109 -8.05 -3.89 -7.54
C ARG A 109 -7.86 -3.61 -6.04
N LEU A 110 -6.66 -3.84 -5.48
CA LEU A 110 -6.32 -3.43 -4.11
C LEU A 110 -6.45 -1.92 -3.93
N PHE A 111 -5.84 -1.15 -4.84
CA PHE A 111 -5.93 0.31 -4.81
C PHE A 111 -7.39 0.79 -4.83
N HIS A 112 -8.21 0.20 -5.71
CA HIS A 112 -9.63 0.52 -5.81
C HIS A 112 -10.39 0.22 -4.52
N ARG A 113 -10.10 -0.89 -3.84
CA ARG A 113 -10.73 -1.21 -2.55
C ARG A 113 -10.37 -0.18 -1.47
N LEU A 114 -9.11 0.29 -1.46
CA LEU A 114 -8.67 1.34 -0.55
C LEU A 114 -9.37 2.68 -0.84
N VAL A 115 -9.43 3.07 -2.12
CA VAL A 115 -10.13 4.29 -2.57
C VAL A 115 -11.61 4.26 -2.17
N GLY A 116 -12.30 3.14 -2.43
CA GLY A 116 -13.71 2.98 -2.05
C GLY A 116 -13.92 3.08 -0.54
N TRP A 117 -13.03 2.52 0.26
CA TRP A 117 -13.09 2.61 1.72
C TRP A 117 -12.89 4.05 2.21
N LEU A 118 -11.91 4.79 1.66
CA LEU A 118 -11.68 6.20 1.96
C LEU A 118 -12.88 7.06 1.55
N HIS A 119 -13.41 6.84 0.33
CA HIS A 119 -14.58 7.57 -0.16
C HIS A 119 -15.81 7.41 0.73
N GLN A 120 -16.11 6.20 1.20
CA GLN A 120 -17.20 5.92 2.13
C GLN A 120 -17.08 6.65 3.47
N ARG A 121 -15.89 7.16 3.81
CA ARG A 121 -15.60 7.98 4.99
C ARG A 121 -15.59 9.48 4.73
N GLY A 122 -15.98 9.88 3.53
CA GLY A 122 -16.02 11.29 3.14
C GLY A 122 -14.69 11.88 2.70
N CYS A 123 -13.68 11.04 2.44
CA CYS A 123 -12.41 11.48 1.88
C CYS A 123 -12.62 12.15 0.53
N SER A 124 -12.17 13.38 0.38
CA SER A 124 -12.21 14.11 -0.88
C SER A 124 -10.87 14.06 -1.62
N SER A 125 -9.77 14.01 -0.88
CA SER A 125 -8.41 13.96 -1.43
C SER A 125 -7.55 12.95 -0.70
N MET A 126 -6.71 12.21 -1.41
CA MET A 126 -5.78 11.27 -0.83
C MET A 126 -4.40 11.39 -1.47
N GLY A 127 -3.39 10.91 -0.76
CA GLY A 127 -2.03 10.84 -1.26
C GLY A 127 -1.31 9.59 -0.79
N LEU A 128 -0.08 9.44 -1.26
CA LEU A 128 0.85 8.41 -0.83
C LEU A 128 2.29 8.87 -1.06
N TRP A 129 3.20 8.20 -0.37
CA TRP A 129 4.63 8.36 -0.57
C TRP A 129 5.24 7.13 -1.26
N VAL A 130 6.18 7.36 -2.15
CA VAL A 130 6.93 6.30 -2.85
C VAL A 130 8.39 6.74 -2.99
N LEU A 131 9.32 5.77 -2.93
CA LEU A 131 10.73 6.09 -3.22
C LEU A 131 10.85 6.69 -4.63
N ASP A 132 11.55 7.80 -4.76
CA ASP A 132 11.75 8.50 -6.04
C ASP A 132 12.44 7.61 -7.08
N THR A 133 13.29 6.70 -6.63
CA THR A 133 13.98 5.71 -7.44
C THR A 133 13.12 4.50 -7.83
N ASN A 134 11.96 4.29 -7.19
CA ASN A 134 11.06 3.19 -7.54
C ASN A 134 10.18 3.52 -8.76
N VAL A 135 10.82 3.55 -9.94
CA VAL A 135 10.18 3.93 -11.21
C VAL A 135 8.97 3.03 -11.54
N VAL A 136 9.01 1.76 -11.15
CA VAL A 136 7.90 0.81 -11.41
C VAL A 136 6.66 1.22 -10.63
N ALA A 137 6.78 1.50 -9.33
CA ALA A 137 5.65 1.94 -8.51
C ALA A 137 5.17 3.34 -8.95
N ARG A 138 6.07 4.25 -9.28
CA ARG A 138 5.71 5.58 -9.76
C ARG A 138 4.84 5.52 -11.02
N ARG A 139 5.25 4.75 -12.03
CA ARG A 139 4.45 4.53 -13.26
C ARG A 139 3.09 3.90 -12.98
N PHE A 140 3.02 3.01 -11.98
CA PHE A 140 1.74 2.44 -11.55
C PHE A 140 0.81 3.51 -10.99
N TYR A 141 1.28 4.40 -10.12
CA TYR A 141 0.47 5.47 -9.56
C TYR A 141 0.09 6.54 -10.60
N GLU A 142 0.99 6.87 -11.51
CA GLU A 142 0.72 7.75 -12.66
C GLU A 142 -0.39 7.17 -13.56
N ALA A 143 -0.34 5.86 -13.85
CA ALA A 143 -1.37 5.16 -14.62
C ALA A 143 -2.74 5.09 -13.90
N LEU A 144 -2.76 5.28 -12.58
CA LEU A 144 -3.97 5.41 -11.77
C LEU A 144 -4.45 6.87 -11.65
N GLY A 145 -3.81 7.81 -12.36
CA GLY A 145 -4.18 9.22 -12.38
C GLY A 145 -3.62 10.03 -11.20
N GLY A 146 -2.60 9.53 -10.52
CA GLY A 146 -1.88 10.27 -9.48
C GLY A 146 -1.12 11.44 -10.06
N ALA A 147 -1.34 12.63 -9.53
CA ALA A 147 -0.55 13.81 -9.84
C ALA A 147 0.71 13.84 -8.96
N LEU A 148 1.82 14.26 -9.57
CA LEU A 148 3.09 14.43 -8.85
C LEU A 148 2.92 15.48 -7.75
N GLY A 149 3.34 15.13 -6.55
CA GLY A 149 3.26 15.95 -5.36
C GLY A 149 4.64 16.40 -4.84
N PRO A 150 4.72 16.78 -3.57
CA PRO A 150 5.97 17.19 -2.93
C PRO A 150 6.95 16.02 -2.78
N SER A 151 8.19 16.34 -2.45
CA SER A 151 9.21 15.37 -2.05
C SER A 151 9.58 15.56 -0.58
N LYS A 152 10.03 14.49 0.06
CA LYS A 152 10.58 14.51 1.41
C LYS A 152 11.79 13.58 1.53
N ILE A 153 12.56 13.81 2.58
CA ILE A 153 13.63 12.93 2.99
C ILE A 153 13.17 12.17 4.23
N ASP A 154 13.13 10.84 4.16
CA ASP A 154 12.88 9.97 5.30
C ASP A 154 14.23 9.49 5.84
N ALA A 155 14.67 10.09 6.94
CA ALA A 155 15.90 9.72 7.63
C ALA A 155 15.59 8.58 8.61
N ARG A 156 15.81 7.35 8.19
CA ARG A 156 15.75 6.17 9.08
C ARG A 156 17.14 5.86 9.62
N ARG A 157 17.20 5.07 10.72
CA ARG A 157 18.45 4.83 11.47
C ARG A 157 19.68 4.52 10.61
N ASP A 158 19.48 3.81 9.47
CA ASP A 158 20.57 3.32 8.65
C ASP A 158 20.45 3.73 7.17
N ALA A 159 19.50 4.63 6.82
CA ALA A 159 19.29 5.05 5.46
C ALA A 159 18.62 6.42 5.35
N THR A 160 19.06 7.21 4.39
CA THR A 160 18.35 8.39 3.91
C THR A 160 17.59 8.00 2.66
N LEU A 161 16.28 8.01 2.73
CA LEU A 161 15.40 7.65 1.63
C LEU A 161 14.74 8.92 1.07
N HIS A 162 14.83 9.10 -0.23
CA HIS A 162 14.13 10.17 -0.93
C HIS A 162 12.77 9.65 -1.40
N GLU A 163 11.71 10.29 -0.95
CA GLU A 163 10.33 9.93 -1.30
C GLU A 163 9.66 11.07 -2.06
N ILE A 164 8.80 10.71 -3.00
CA ILE A 164 7.97 11.63 -3.76
C ILE A 164 6.51 11.30 -3.53
N GLY A 165 5.69 12.32 -3.35
CA GLY A 165 4.26 12.19 -3.16
C GLY A 165 3.51 12.01 -4.48
N TYR A 166 2.44 11.22 -4.46
CA TYR A 166 1.40 11.21 -5.49
C TYR A 166 0.07 11.58 -4.86
N ILE A 167 -0.71 12.42 -5.54
CA ILE A 167 -1.92 13.04 -4.99
C ILE A 167 -3.10 12.82 -5.93
N TRP A 168 -4.25 12.48 -5.37
CA TRP A 168 -5.56 12.44 -6.02
C TRP A 168 -6.50 13.41 -5.28
N ARG A 169 -7.00 14.44 -6.00
CA ARG A 169 -7.83 15.50 -5.41
C ARG A 169 -9.33 15.28 -5.58
N ASP A 170 -9.73 14.21 -6.25
CA ASP A 170 -11.12 13.86 -6.49
C ASP A 170 -11.31 12.34 -6.34
N VAL A 171 -11.34 11.90 -5.09
CA VAL A 171 -11.57 10.50 -4.71
C VAL A 171 -12.96 10.03 -5.10
N GLY A 172 -13.94 10.93 -5.07
CA GLY A 172 -15.33 10.62 -5.45
C GLY A 172 -15.46 10.21 -6.91
N SER A 173 -14.88 10.97 -7.84
CA SER A 173 -14.88 10.60 -9.27
C SER A 173 -14.10 9.31 -9.55
N MET A 174 -13.09 9.00 -8.74
CA MET A 174 -12.38 7.72 -8.84
C MET A 174 -13.29 6.56 -8.41
N ALA A 175 -13.93 6.66 -7.25
CA ALA A 175 -14.82 5.62 -6.73
C ALA A 175 -15.95 5.33 -7.73
N GLY A 176 -16.61 6.34 -8.28
CA GLY A 176 -17.70 6.18 -9.27
C GLY A 176 -17.27 5.53 -10.59
N ARG A 177 -16.00 5.68 -11.02
CA ARG A 177 -15.47 4.94 -12.19
C ARG A 177 -15.23 3.47 -11.91
N LEU A 178 -15.09 3.09 -10.65
CA LEU A 178 -14.83 1.73 -10.19
C LEU A 178 -16.10 0.87 -10.14
N ASP A 179 -17.22 1.50 -9.79
CA ASP A 179 -18.54 0.83 -9.75
C ASP A 179 -19.06 0.55 -11.17
N ASN A 180 -18.51 1.21 -12.19
CA ASN A 180 -18.91 1.07 -13.60
C ASN A 180 -17.91 0.29 -14.46
N ALA A 181 -16.86 -0.30 -13.89
CA ALA A 181 -15.93 -1.14 -14.63
C ALA A 181 -16.47 -2.58 -14.71
N PRO A 182 -16.56 -3.18 -15.92
CA PRO A 182 -17.10 -4.52 -16.13
C PRO A 182 -16.25 -5.61 -15.49
#